data_dd12e9edb44958c09ba92ed669cc6406
#
_entry.id   dd12e9edb44958c09ba92ed669cc6406
#
_cell.length_a   1.000
_cell.length_b   1.000
_cell.length_c   1.000
_cell.angle_alpha   90.00
_cell.angle_beta   90.00
_cell.angle_gamma   90.00
#
_symmetry.space_group_name_H-M   'P 1'
#
loop_
_entity.id
_entity.type
_entity.pdbx_description
1 polymer ?
#
loop_
_entity_poly.entity_id
_entity_poly.type
_entity_poly.pdbx_seq_one_letter_code
_entity_poly.pdbx_strand_id
1 'polypeptide(L)'
;TITYTGIPRQIYRIKSVNFSVDSTKQLGRDIVSSKNKTLLQVKRNYNLDVIINERERIDDELKNKGYYYFNPDYLLVEVDSTVGDHQVDMFVTVKPETTNQARSPQRIGNIYIYPNYTLDEQGYSRRRVGNIPAFDSSYYFIDPQNTFRKKVLANHIFFKKGDFYNRNYHNRTLSHLVNLNAFKFVKNNFEPNPDEENTLDVYYYLTPLQKKSLRFEILGKTASVYNGSEANATWTLRNAFRGAETVTVNVFGGYETQTGGQVNLNSAYYRYGAEVGISWPRLLTPFPWSTARRFIPRTYLKVGYEFLNRRTAYTLNSSSINYGYQWKENDQKQHDLTLAEIIYVQSHNISDDYKAQMDTVPTLRHIIDPQFSFGPNYTYTFTNTMLQDKKHNFYFKGGINLSGNVLGLIQGANYKEGNIKTLFNTAYSQFVKMEGDFRHYLNITKTSQLASRIMIGTSYSYGNSSSLPYLKQYFTGGPNGLRAFRARSVGPGSSMPENLGADNYFADQTGDYKLELNTEYRAKLAGFVHWAAFVDAGNIWVQNEADYKPGSGLSKDFLSELAVGGGLGLRFDFSFLILRTDFAIPFRVPYHAKGDRWVFDRIDFRSSRWREENLVFNLAIGYPF
;
A
#
# COMPACT_ATOMS: atom_id res chain seq x y z
N THR A 1 -2.06 -50.93 1.95
CA THR A 1 -3.17 -50.07 1.48
C THR A 1 -4.23 -50.05 2.57
N ILE A 2 -4.54 -48.91 3.13
CA ILE A 2 -5.62 -48.75 4.10
C ILE A 2 -6.85 -48.28 3.28
N THR A 3 -7.93 -49.04 3.35
CA THR A 3 -9.17 -48.72 2.66
C THR A 3 -10.16 -48.16 3.66
N TYR A 4 -10.63 -46.94 3.45
CA TYR A 4 -11.69 -46.34 4.26
C TYR A 4 -13.03 -46.55 3.54
N THR A 5 -13.97 -47.24 4.18
CA THR A 5 -15.32 -47.42 3.65
C THR A 5 -16.25 -46.47 4.37
N GLY A 6 -16.73 -45.43 3.68
CA GLY A 6 -17.71 -44.48 4.17
C GLY A 6 -19.13 -44.83 3.70
N ILE A 7 -20.07 -44.97 4.62
CA ILE A 7 -21.49 -45.12 4.30
C ILE A 7 -22.12 -43.71 4.39
N PRO A 8 -22.53 -43.08 3.28
CA PRO A 8 -23.20 -41.79 3.34
C PRO A 8 -24.57 -41.94 4.01
N ARG A 9 -24.82 -41.14 5.06
CA ARG A 9 -26.12 -41.02 5.69
C ARG A 9 -26.85 -39.78 5.20
N GLN A 10 -28.18 -39.75 5.33
CA GLN A 10 -28.95 -38.55 4.98
C GLN A 10 -28.58 -37.39 5.91
N ILE A 11 -28.49 -36.19 5.32
CA ILE A 11 -28.12 -34.96 6.05
C ILE A 11 -29.33 -34.42 6.77
N TYR A 12 -29.17 -34.11 8.06
CA TYR A 12 -30.22 -33.44 8.84
C TYR A 12 -30.31 -31.94 8.44
N ARG A 13 -31.53 -31.40 8.41
CA ARG A 13 -31.83 -30.00 8.13
C ARG A 13 -32.51 -29.33 9.33
N ILE A 14 -32.20 -28.05 9.52
CA ILE A 14 -32.79 -27.25 10.59
C ILE A 14 -34.25 -26.96 10.26
N LYS A 15 -35.16 -27.40 11.12
CA LYS A 15 -36.61 -27.15 11.02
C LYS A 15 -36.97 -25.84 11.72
N SER A 16 -36.52 -25.67 12.96
CA SER A 16 -36.76 -24.44 13.73
C SER A 16 -35.55 -24.06 14.58
N VAL A 17 -35.45 -22.75 14.93
CA VAL A 17 -34.44 -22.22 15.86
C VAL A 17 -35.15 -21.37 16.91
N ASN A 18 -35.11 -21.83 18.13
CA ASN A 18 -35.74 -21.19 19.28
C ASN A 18 -34.69 -20.68 20.27
N PHE A 19 -34.81 -19.43 20.70
CA PHE A 19 -33.99 -18.84 21.74
C PHE A 19 -34.75 -19.01 23.08
N SER A 20 -34.45 -20.13 23.76
CA SER A 20 -35.12 -20.54 25.00
C SER A 20 -34.40 -19.98 26.23
N VAL A 21 -34.39 -18.65 26.34
CA VAL A 21 -33.73 -17.92 27.41
C VAL A 21 -34.74 -17.10 28.21
N ASP A 22 -34.45 -16.88 29.49
CA ASP A 22 -35.31 -16.11 30.38
C ASP A 22 -35.31 -14.61 30.00
N SER A 23 -36.29 -14.19 29.21
CA SER A 23 -36.44 -12.80 28.75
C SER A 23 -36.91 -11.81 29.83
N THR A 24 -37.20 -12.28 31.05
CA THR A 24 -37.45 -11.38 32.21
C THR A 24 -36.13 -10.74 32.66
N LYS A 25 -35.02 -11.45 32.48
CA LYS A 25 -33.65 -10.97 32.81
C LYS A 25 -33.03 -10.21 31.66
N GLN A 26 -32.13 -9.25 31.98
CA GLN A 26 -31.45 -8.42 31.01
C GLN A 26 -30.65 -9.25 30.00
N LEU A 27 -29.88 -10.24 30.46
CA LEU A 27 -29.10 -11.13 29.61
C LEU A 27 -29.97 -11.83 28.57
N GLY A 28 -31.13 -12.37 28.99
CA GLY A 28 -32.04 -13.05 28.08
C GLY A 28 -32.59 -12.11 26.99
N ARG A 29 -33.00 -10.89 27.37
CA ARG A 29 -33.43 -9.86 26.40
C ARG A 29 -32.31 -9.53 25.38
N ASP A 30 -31.07 -9.40 25.85
CA ASP A 30 -29.95 -9.09 25.01
C ASP A 30 -29.58 -10.21 24.04
N ILE A 31 -29.71 -11.48 24.47
CA ILE A 31 -29.54 -12.64 23.59
C ILE A 31 -30.68 -12.70 22.55
N VAL A 32 -31.94 -12.53 22.96
CA VAL A 32 -33.08 -12.52 22.02
C VAL A 32 -32.95 -11.38 21.00
N SER A 33 -32.45 -10.21 21.40
CA SER A 33 -32.24 -9.08 20.47
C SER A 33 -31.22 -9.38 19.37
N SER A 34 -30.34 -10.38 19.60
CA SER A 34 -29.33 -10.80 18.62
C SER A 34 -29.85 -11.81 17.59
N LYS A 35 -31.11 -12.29 17.74
CA LYS A 35 -31.70 -13.34 16.91
C LYS A 35 -31.74 -13.03 15.41
N ASN A 36 -31.96 -11.79 15.05
CA ASN A 36 -32.05 -11.36 13.63
C ASN A 36 -30.75 -11.58 12.84
N LYS A 37 -29.62 -11.76 13.51
CA LYS A 37 -28.32 -12.00 12.92
C LYS A 37 -27.83 -13.44 13.07
N THR A 38 -28.72 -14.36 13.47
CA THR A 38 -28.35 -15.75 13.70
C THR A 38 -27.78 -16.42 12.47
N LEU A 39 -26.74 -17.21 12.66
CA LEU A 39 -26.13 -18.06 11.64
C LEU A 39 -26.93 -19.37 11.46
N LEU A 40 -27.76 -19.72 12.45
CA LEU A 40 -28.62 -20.89 12.44
C LEU A 40 -29.86 -20.60 11.58
N GLN A 41 -29.80 -20.95 10.29
CA GLN A 41 -30.89 -20.68 9.35
C GLN A 41 -31.75 -21.90 9.10
N VAL A 42 -33.08 -21.73 9.19
CA VAL A 42 -34.08 -22.76 8.84
C VAL A 42 -33.87 -23.26 7.40
N LYS A 43 -34.07 -24.56 7.15
CA LYS A 43 -33.85 -25.28 5.90
C LYS A 43 -32.37 -25.48 5.49
N ARG A 44 -31.41 -24.95 6.23
CA ARG A 44 -29.99 -25.24 6.02
C ARG A 44 -29.61 -26.59 6.64
N ASN A 45 -28.52 -27.16 6.15
CA ASN A 45 -27.96 -28.38 6.71
C ASN A 45 -27.48 -28.15 8.14
N TYR A 46 -27.73 -29.12 9.01
CA TYR A 46 -27.13 -29.18 10.33
C TYR A 46 -25.61 -29.25 10.20
N ASN A 47 -24.89 -28.34 10.88
CA ASN A 47 -23.45 -28.30 10.91
C ASN A 47 -22.96 -27.79 12.27
N LEU A 48 -22.10 -28.57 12.91
CA LEU A 48 -21.55 -28.25 14.23
C LEU A 48 -20.70 -26.95 14.20
N ASP A 49 -19.94 -26.71 13.12
CA ASP A 49 -19.13 -25.50 12.99
C ASP A 49 -20.01 -24.23 13.00
N VAL A 50 -21.20 -24.30 12.40
CA VAL A 50 -22.15 -23.19 12.41
C VAL A 50 -22.68 -22.93 13.83
N ILE A 51 -22.86 -23.98 14.64
CA ILE A 51 -23.27 -23.84 16.05
C ILE A 51 -22.15 -23.19 16.87
N ILE A 52 -20.90 -23.61 16.66
CA ILE A 52 -19.75 -23.02 17.34
C ILE A 52 -19.65 -21.52 16.98
N ASN A 53 -19.72 -21.20 15.71
CA ASN A 53 -19.66 -19.81 15.23
C ASN A 53 -20.85 -18.98 15.74
N GLU A 54 -22.03 -19.56 15.91
CA GLU A 54 -23.19 -18.85 16.50
C GLU A 54 -22.97 -18.51 17.97
N ARG A 55 -22.40 -19.44 18.73
CA ARG A 55 -22.07 -19.20 20.15
C ARG A 55 -21.03 -18.07 20.27
N GLU A 56 -20.01 -18.07 19.42
CA GLU A 56 -19.00 -16.99 19.35
C GLU A 56 -19.64 -15.65 18.93
N ARG A 57 -20.53 -15.66 17.95
CA ARG A 57 -21.25 -14.46 17.51
C ARG A 57 -22.09 -13.84 18.64
N ILE A 58 -22.83 -14.66 19.39
CA ILE A 58 -23.64 -14.19 20.53
C ILE A 58 -22.72 -13.64 21.62
N ASP A 59 -21.60 -14.31 21.94
CA ASP A 59 -20.61 -13.82 22.89
C ASP A 59 -20.06 -12.45 22.48
N ASP A 60 -19.70 -12.29 21.21
CA ASP A 60 -19.20 -11.01 20.68
C ASP A 60 -20.24 -9.87 20.83
N GLU A 61 -21.52 -10.15 20.56
CA GLU A 61 -22.58 -9.17 20.74
C GLU A 61 -22.82 -8.83 22.22
N LEU A 62 -22.79 -9.81 23.09
CA LEU A 62 -22.91 -9.61 24.54
C LEU A 62 -21.74 -8.81 25.11
N LYS A 63 -20.52 -9.12 24.69
CA LYS A 63 -19.32 -8.35 25.09
C LYS A 63 -19.37 -6.90 24.61
N ASN A 64 -20.02 -6.61 23.50
CA ASN A 64 -20.27 -5.23 23.06
C ASN A 64 -21.37 -4.51 23.86
N LYS A 65 -22.14 -5.25 24.69
CA LYS A 65 -23.19 -4.72 25.59
C LYS A 65 -22.79 -4.72 27.06
N GLY A 66 -21.53 -5.04 27.38
CA GLY A 66 -21.03 -4.98 28.75
C GLY A 66 -20.68 -6.31 29.40
N TYR A 67 -21.05 -7.44 28.84
CA TYR A 67 -20.87 -8.74 29.48
C TYR A 67 -19.42 -9.25 29.38
N TYR A 68 -18.50 -8.61 30.09
CA TYR A 68 -17.06 -8.89 30.05
C TYR A 68 -16.71 -10.34 30.40
N TYR A 69 -17.35 -10.89 31.46
CA TYR A 69 -17.11 -12.25 31.95
C TYR A 69 -17.86 -13.32 31.19
N PHE A 70 -18.73 -12.97 30.26
CA PHE A 70 -19.44 -13.95 29.46
C PHE A 70 -18.47 -14.73 28.56
N ASN A 71 -18.80 -15.99 28.27
CA ASN A 71 -17.98 -16.89 27.48
C ASN A 71 -18.89 -17.71 26.56
N PRO A 72 -18.52 -18.04 25.32
CA PRO A 72 -19.28 -18.91 24.43
C PRO A 72 -19.66 -20.26 25.08
N ASP A 73 -18.84 -20.74 26.03
CA ASP A 73 -19.12 -22.00 26.73
C ASP A 73 -20.31 -21.95 27.70
N TYR A 74 -20.80 -20.78 28.06
CA TYR A 74 -22.04 -20.61 28.81
C TYR A 74 -23.28 -20.73 27.94
N LEU A 75 -23.16 -20.77 26.61
CA LEU A 75 -24.25 -21.06 25.69
C LEU A 75 -24.31 -22.54 25.38
N LEU A 76 -25.49 -23.10 25.45
CA LEU A 76 -25.82 -24.45 24.99
C LEU A 76 -26.80 -24.33 23.82
N VAL A 77 -26.53 -25.08 22.75
CA VAL A 77 -27.47 -25.27 21.65
C VAL A 77 -27.91 -26.72 21.72
N GLU A 78 -29.09 -26.96 22.30
CA GLU A 78 -29.72 -28.26 22.34
C GLU A 78 -30.32 -28.58 20.97
N VAL A 79 -30.14 -29.82 20.51
CA VAL A 79 -30.59 -30.27 19.20
C VAL A 79 -31.49 -31.47 19.35
N ASP A 80 -32.78 -31.31 19.05
CA ASP A 80 -33.74 -32.38 19.01
C ASP A 80 -33.82 -32.97 17.59
N SER A 81 -33.36 -34.20 17.44
CA SER A 81 -33.39 -34.96 16.18
C SER A 81 -34.58 -35.93 16.09
N THR A 82 -35.47 -35.95 17.09
CA THR A 82 -36.64 -36.87 17.13
C THR A 82 -37.84 -36.35 16.33
N VAL A 83 -37.72 -35.14 15.75
CA VAL A 83 -38.82 -34.47 15.00
C VAL A 83 -39.19 -35.12 13.67
N GLY A 84 -38.49 -36.18 13.24
CA GLY A 84 -38.77 -36.91 12.00
C GLY A 84 -38.20 -36.26 10.74
N ASP A 85 -38.32 -36.91 9.60
CA ASP A 85 -37.96 -36.44 8.27
C ASP A 85 -36.50 -35.93 8.12
N HIS A 86 -35.56 -36.45 8.92
CA HIS A 86 -34.17 -35.97 8.97
C HIS A 86 -34.09 -34.45 9.23
N GLN A 87 -34.95 -33.97 10.15
CA GLN A 87 -35.00 -32.60 10.59
C GLN A 87 -34.54 -32.47 12.04
N VAL A 88 -34.12 -31.29 12.44
CA VAL A 88 -33.75 -30.96 13.81
C VAL A 88 -34.38 -29.65 14.24
N ASP A 89 -34.87 -29.63 15.49
CA ASP A 89 -35.20 -28.39 16.17
C ASP A 89 -34.05 -28.00 17.09
N MET A 90 -33.69 -26.71 17.08
CA MET A 90 -32.56 -26.17 17.84
C MET A 90 -33.06 -25.21 18.91
N PHE A 91 -32.53 -25.33 20.13
CA PHE A 91 -32.84 -24.48 21.27
C PHE A 91 -31.58 -23.86 21.82
N VAL A 92 -31.44 -22.53 21.68
CA VAL A 92 -30.32 -21.77 22.23
C VAL A 92 -30.66 -21.40 23.67
N THR A 93 -29.87 -21.90 24.62
CA THR A 93 -30.10 -21.72 26.07
C THR A 93 -28.83 -21.22 26.75
N VAL A 94 -28.95 -20.66 27.95
CA VAL A 94 -27.84 -20.30 28.83
C VAL A 94 -27.73 -21.35 29.91
N LYS A 95 -26.56 -21.94 30.06
CA LYS A 95 -26.31 -22.99 31.04
C LYS A 95 -26.59 -22.52 32.49
N PRO A 96 -27.16 -23.36 33.34
CA PRO A 96 -27.44 -23.02 34.73
C PRO A 96 -26.21 -22.59 35.54
N GLU A 97 -25.04 -23.21 35.29
CA GLU A 97 -23.77 -22.96 35.97
C GLU A 97 -23.11 -21.61 35.58
N THR A 98 -23.73 -20.82 34.69
CA THR A 98 -23.25 -19.48 34.36
C THR A 98 -23.23 -18.58 35.59
N THR A 99 -22.07 -18.02 35.91
CA THR A 99 -21.87 -17.20 37.12
C THR A 99 -22.68 -15.90 37.10
N ASN A 100 -23.01 -15.35 38.27
CA ASN A 100 -23.71 -14.07 38.36
C ASN A 100 -22.95 -12.93 37.70
N GLN A 101 -21.60 -12.90 37.80
CA GLN A 101 -20.77 -11.93 37.12
C GLN A 101 -20.89 -12.02 35.60
N ALA A 102 -20.94 -13.23 35.03
CA ALA A 102 -21.14 -13.43 33.60
C ALA A 102 -22.56 -13.04 33.13
N ARG A 103 -23.53 -13.03 34.01
CA ARG A 103 -24.91 -12.62 33.71
C ARG A 103 -25.16 -11.11 33.84
N SER A 104 -24.18 -10.36 34.37
CA SER A 104 -24.30 -8.93 34.65
C SER A 104 -23.38 -8.11 33.75
N PRO A 105 -23.87 -7.03 33.11
CA PRO A 105 -23.04 -6.13 32.36
C PRO A 105 -22.12 -5.35 33.30
N GLN A 106 -20.87 -5.17 32.90
CA GLN A 106 -19.82 -4.49 33.66
C GLN A 106 -19.65 -3.06 33.17
N ARG A 107 -19.46 -2.11 34.09
CA ARG A 107 -19.10 -0.73 33.78
C ARG A 107 -17.61 -0.51 33.92
N ILE A 108 -17.10 0.51 33.26
CA ILE A 108 -15.71 0.95 33.39
C ILE A 108 -15.61 1.91 34.58
N GLY A 109 -14.73 1.59 35.52
CA GLY A 109 -14.35 2.41 36.65
C GLY A 109 -13.22 3.39 36.29
N ASN A 110 -12.15 3.34 37.06
CA ASN A 110 -10.99 4.17 36.85
C ASN A 110 -10.08 3.59 35.76
N ILE A 111 -9.43 4.45 34.97
CA ILE A 111 -8.54 4.05 33.90
C ILE A 111 -7.13 4.52 34.23
N TYR A 112 -6.23 3.57 34.46
CA TYR A 112 -4.84 3.78 34.84
C TYR A 112 -3.92 3.56 33.62
N ILE A 113 -3.04 4.51 33.35
CA ILE A 113 -2.16 4.49 32.19
C ILE A 113 -0.71 4.62 32.63
N TYR A 114 0.11 3.65 32.30
CA TYR A 114 1.55 3.56 32.57
C TYR A 114 2.33 3.67 31.25
N PRO A 115 2.63 4.88 30.78
CA PRO A 115 3.19 5.07 29.43
C PRO A 115 4.68 4.76 29.33
N ASN A 116 5.35 4.49 30.44
CA ASN A 116 6.77 4.10 30.51
C ASN A 116 6.96 2.85 31.36
N TYR A 117 6.16 1.81 31.09
CA TYR A 117 6.20 0.56 31.85
C TYR A 117 7.40 -0.30 31.46
N THR A 118 8.16 -0.79 32.46
CA THR A 118 9.22 -1.80 32.30
C THR A 118 8.88 -3.06 33.07
N LEU A 119 9.29 -4.23 32.55
CA LEU A 119 9.00 -5.53 33.17
C LEU A 119 9.62 -5.69 34.57
N ASP A 120 10.71 -5.00 34.84
CA ASP A 120 11.43 -5.05 36.11
C ASP A 120 10.70 -4.30 37.25
N GLU A 121 9.72 -3.49 36.91
CA GLU A 121 8.95 -2.67 37.88
C GLU A 121 7.64 -3.32 38.35
N GLN A 122 7.44 -4.62 38.16
CA GLN A 122 6.18 -5.31 38.53
C GLN A 122 5.75 -5.12 40.00
N GLY A 123 6.66 -4.77 40.88
CA GLY A 123 6.35 -4.46 42.30
C GLY A 123 6.00 -3.00 42.60
N TYR A 124 6.33 -2.06 41.69
CA TYR A 124 6.19 -0.62 41.94
C TYR A 124 4.83 -0.04 41.52
N SER A 125 4.14 -0.70 40.58
CA SER A 125 2.96 -0.13 39.92
C SER A 125 1.71 0.02 40.80
N ARG A 126 1.49 -0.88 41.76
CA ARG A 126 0.28 -0.88 42.60
C ARG A 126 0.32 0.09 43.80
N ARG A 127 1.50 0.50 44.27
CA ARG A 127 1.65 1.28 45.53
C ARG A 127 1.58 2.80 45.40
N ARG A 128 1.55 3.39 44.20
CA ARG A 128 1.66 4.87 44.02
C ARG A 128 0.42 5.58 43.50
N VAL A 129 -0.74 4.96 43.50
CA VAL A 129 -1.97 5.59 42.96
C VAL A 129 -2.61 6.61 43.88
N GLY A 130 -2.21 6.70 45.18
CA GLY A 130 -2.95 7.40 46.24
C GLY A 130 -3.17 8.90 46.08
N ASN A 131 -2.42 9.65 45.24
CA ASN A 131 -2.55 11.11 45.13
C ASN A 131 -2.38 11.69 43.73
N ILE A 132 -2.69 10.90 42.67
CA ILE A 132 -2.60 11.37 41.28
C ILE A 132 -3.91 12.01 40.88
N PRO A 133 -3.94 13.31 40.48
CA PRO A 133 -5.17 13.92 40.01
C PRO A 133 -5.66 13.30 38.72
N ALA A 134 -6.95 13.03 38.64
CA ALA A 134 -7.58 12.52 37.42
C ALA A 134 -7.47 13.55 36.29
N PHE A 135 -7.13 13.07 35.09
CA PHE A 135 -7.21 13.84 33.86
C PHE A 135 -8.56 13.54 33.19
N ASP A 136 -9.33 14.57 32.87
CA ASP A 136 -10.65 14.46 32.24
C ASP A 136 -11.60 13.48 32.99
N SER A 137 -11.57 13.53 34.35
CA SER A 137 -12.40 12.73 35.27
C SER A 137 -12.34 11.21 35.10
N SER A 138 -11.60 10.70 34.15
CA SER A 138 -11.58 9.27 33.78
C SER A 138 -10.20 8.63 33.85
N TYR A 139 -9.11 9.40 33.63
CA TYR A 139 -7.79 8.85 33.39
C TYR A 139 -6.79 9.23 34.46
N TYR A 140 -6.03 8.25 34.95
CA TYR A 140 -4.93 8.42 35.90
C TYR A 140 -3.62 8.07 35.19
N PHE A 141 -2.75 9.07 34.99
CA PHE A 141 -1.46 8.87 34.32
C PHE A 141 -0.34 8.69 35.34
N ILE A 142 0.26 7.50 35.33
CA ILE A 142 1.43 7.17 36.15
C ILE A 142 2.68 7.33 35.26
N ASP A 143 3.06 8.60 35.06
CA ASP A 143 4.19 9.01 34.20
C ASP A 143 5.04 10.07 34.93
N PRO A 144 5.89 9.68 35.88
CA PRO A 144 6.73 10.62 36.64
C PRO A 144 7.69 11.43 35.75
N GLN A 145 8.12 10.83 34.63
CA GLN A 145 9.06 11.46 33.68
C GLN A 145 8.35 12.34 32.66
N ASN A 146 7.00 12.35 32.66
CA ASN A 146 6.17 13.11 31.74
C ASN A 146 6.57 12.86 30.26
N THR A 147 6.69 11.58 29.90
CA THR A 147 7.18 11.10 28.60
C THR A 147 6.21 11.39 27.47
N PHE A 148 4.90 11.40 27.73
CA PHE A 148 3.85 11.71 26.77
C PHE A 148 2.95 12.84 27.24
N ARG A 149 2.38 13.59 26.31
CA ARG A 149 1.29 14.54 26.61
C ARG A 149 0.03 13.73 26.92
N LYS A 150 -0.57 13.94 28.09
CA LYS A 150 -1.76 13.20 28.57
C LYS A 150 -2.88 13.16 27.53
N LYS A 151 -3.19 14.29 26.90
CA LYS A 151 -4.23 14.41 25.86
C LYS A 151 -4.00 13.49 24.67
N VAL A 152 -2.73 13.22 24.30
CA VAL A 152 -2.42 12.34 23.15
C VAL A 152 -2.85 10.91 23.45
N LEU A 153 -2.49 10.37 24.60
CA LEU A 153 -2.88 9.01 24.99
C LEU A 153 -4.38 8.90 25.25
N ALA A 154 -4.97 9.87 25.96
CA ALA A 154 -6.41 9.90 26.23
C ALA A 154 -7.26 9.87 24.94
N ASN A 155 -6.83 10.56 23.88
CA ASN A 155 -7.54 10.54 22.57
C ASN A 155 -7.53 9.18 21.87
N HIS A 156 -6.65 8.26 22.27
CA HIS A 156 -6.54 6.92 21.69
C HIS A 156 -7.15 5.83 22.57
N ILE A 157 -7.73 6.19 23.71
CA ILE A 157 -8.47 5.30 24.61
C ILE A 157 -9.96 5.60 24.43
N PHE A 158 -10.73 4.57 24.04
CA PHE A 158 -12.15 4.73 23.70
C PHE A 158 -13.09 4.59 24.88
N PHE A 159 -12.58 4.15 26.04
CA PHE A 159 -13.36 4.06 27.26
C PHE A 159 -13.31 5.36 28.08
N LYS A 160 -14.43 5.66 28.72
CA LYS A 160 -14.54 6.66 29.78
C LYS A 160 -15.14 6.01 31.03
N LYS A 161 -14.91 6.62 32.18
CA LYS A 161 -15.53 6.21 33.45
C LYS A 161 -17.07 6.21 33.30
N GLY A 162 -17.71 5.10 33.72
CA GLY A 162 -19.16 4.90 33.65
C GLY A 162 -19.67 4.23 32.37
N ASP A 163 -18.86 4.14 31.29
CA ASP A 163 -19.23 3.40 30.08
C ASP A 163 -19.45 1.92 30.40
N PHE A 164 -20.33 1.26 29.67
CA PHE A 164 -20.34 -0.19 29.68
C PHE A 164 -19.11 -0.73 28.94
N TYR A 165 -18.56 -1.86 29.43
CA TYR A 165 -17.53 -2.57 28.70
C TYR A 165 -17.99 -2.83 27.26
N ASN A 166 -17.09 -2.65 26.32
CA ASN A 166 -17.37 -2.88 24.89
C ASN A 166 -16.12 -3.46 24.23
N ARG A 167 -16.23 -4.66 23.67
CA ARG A 167 -15.12 -5.37 23.02
C ARG A 167 -14.55 -4.61 21.82
N ASN A 168 -15.41 -3.92 21.06
CA ASN A 168 -14.93 -3.09 19.95
C ASN A 168 -14.09 -1.91 20.43
N TYR A 169 -14.47 -1.25 21.53
CA TYR A 169 -13.68 -0.17 22.13
C TYR A 169 -12.36 -0.68 22.69
N HIS A 170 -12.39 -1.86 23.33
CA HIS A 170 -11.18 -2.54 23.80
C HIS A 170 -10.19 -2.78 22.65
N ASN A 171 -10.63 -3.49 21.60
CA ASN A 171 -9.80 -3.81 20.45
C ASN A 171 -9.30 -2.57 19.70
N ARG A 172 -10.16 -1.55 19.56
CA ARG A 172 -9.77 -0.27 18.94
C ARG A 172 -8.70 0.46 19.75
N THR A 173 -8.86 0.51 21.08
CA THR A 173 -7.85 1.12 21.96
C THR A 173 -6.50 0.45 21.78
N LEU A 174 -6.45 -0.88 21.84
CA LEU A 174 -5.21 -1.63 21.62
C LEU A 174 -4.61 -1.37 20.24
N SER A 175 -5.42 -1.45 19.18
CA SER A 175 -4.99 -1.15 17.82
C SER A 175 -4.44 0.27 17.69
N HIS A 176 -5.09 1.26 18.30
CA HIS A 176 -4.62 2.65 18.26
C HIS A 176 -3.29 2.81 18.98
N LEU A 177 -3.17 2.30 20.21
CA LEU A 177 -1.93 2.40 20.98
C LEU A 177 -0.74 1.72 20.27
N VAL A 178 -0.95 0.55 19.66
CA VAL A 178 0.07 -0.13 18.85
C VAL A 178 0.43 0.69 17.60
N ASN A 179 -0.56 1.22 16.88
CA ASN A 179 -0.36 1.97 15.64
C ASN A 179 0.22 3.38 15.84
N LEU A 180 0.35 3.86 17.08
CA LEU A 180 1.13 5.05 17.39
C LEU A 180 2.62 4.90 17.03
N ASN A 181 3.12 3.66 16.85
CA ASN A 181 4.54 3.37 16.63
C ASN A 181 5.49 3.93 17.71
N ALA A 182 4.95 4.18 18.90
CA ALA A 182 5.70 4.67 20.05
C ALA A 182 5.98 3.57 21.08
N PHE A 183 5.23 2.47 21.02
CA PHE A 183 5.29 1.38 22.00
C PHE A 183 5.74 0.06 21.39
N LYS A 184 6.62 -0.65 22.11
CA LYS A 184 7.06 -2.01 21.78
C LYS A 184 6.03 -3.04 22.20
N PHE A 185 5.46 -2.85 23.40
CA PHE A 185 4.40 -3.69 23.96
C PHE A 185 3.28 -2.81 24.49
N VAL A 186 2.05 -3.25 24.23
CA VAL A 186 0.82 -2.68 24.76
C VAL A 186 0.07 -3.82 25.42
N LYS A 187 -0.05 -3.77 26.75
CA LYS A 187 -0.82 -4.74 27.53
C LYS A 187 -1.91 -3.98 28.28
N ASN A 188 -3.10 -4.56 28.34
CA ASN A 188 -4.16 -4.06 29.19
C ASN A 188 -4.61 -5.16 30.15
N ASN A 189 -5.19 -4.74 31.26
CA ASN A 189 -5.82 -5.58 32.26
C ASN A 189 -7.10 -4.93 32.75
N PHE A 190 -8.14 -5.74 32.99
CA PHE A 190 -9.39 -5.32 33.60
C PHE A 190 -9.50 -6.04 34.94
N GLU A 191 -9.61 -5.28 36.02
CA GLU A 191 -9.72 -5.83 37.38
C GLU A 191 -11.03 -5.35 38.02
N PRO A 192 -11.73 -6.20 38.79
CA PRO A 192 -12.91 -5.76 39.53
C PRO A 192 -12.56 -4.59 40.43
N ASN A 193 -13.38 -3.55 40.40
CA ASN A 193 -13.25 -2.43 41.34
C ASN A 193 -13.66 -2.90 42.75
N PRO A 194 -12.84 -2.69 43.78
CA PRO A 194 -13.16 -3.18 45.13
C PRO A 194 -14.31 -2.41 45.80
N ASP A 195 -14.58 -1.18 45.36
CA ASP A 195 -15.56 -0.29 46.00
C ASP A 195 -16.90 -0.25 45.27
N GLU A 196 -16.97 -0.71 44.01
CA GLU A 196 -18.17 -0.61 43.17
C GLU A 196 -18.49 -1.98 42.52
N GLU A 197 -19.67 -2.57 42.81
CA GLU A 197 -20.11 -3.79 42.16
C GLU A 197 -20.32 -3.62 40.65
N ASN A 198 -20.08 -4.68 39.89
CA ASN A 198 -20.20 -4.70 38.43
C ASN A 198 -19.39 -3.58 37.72
N THR A 199 -18.28 -3.18 38.32
CA THR A 199 -17.38 -2.15 37.80
C THR A 199 -15.97 -2.72 37.63
N LEU A 200 -15.31 -2.38 36.50
CA LEU A 200 -13.97 -2.81 36.14
C LEU A 200 -13.03 -1.63 36.07
N ASP A 201 -11.97 -1.63 36.86
CA ASP A 201 -10.84 -0.75 36.68
C ASP A 201 -9.95 -1.24 35.54
N VAL A 202 -9.46 -0.33 34.71
CA VAL A 202 -8.70 -0.66 33.49
C VAL A 202 -7.26 -0.17 33.63
N TYR A 203 -6.31 -1.06 33.38
CA TYR A 203 -4.88 -0.77 33.45
C TYR A 203 -4.26 -0.92 32.08
N TYR A 204 -3.62 0.12 31.56
CA TYR A 204 -2.83 0.09 30.32
C TYR A 204 -1.35 0.19 30.63
N TYR A 205 -0.61 -0.88 30.35
CA TYR A 205 0.84 -0.97 30.51
C TYR A 205 1.49 -0.83 29.14
N LEU A 206 2.18 0.30 28.92
CA LEU A 206 2.74 0.69 27.64
C LEU A 206 4.26 0.72 27.75
N THR A 207 4.95 -0.23 27.12
CA THR A 207 6.41 -0.27 27.07
C THR A 207 6.88 0.51 25.85
N PRO A 208 7.58 1.63 25.98
CA PRO A 208 8.00 2.44 24.85
C PRO A 208 9.04 1.72 24.00
N LEU A 209 9.03 2.00 22.69
CA LEU A 209 10.14 1.73 21.79
C LEU A 209 11.33 2.61 22.15
N GLN A 210 12.54 2.18 21.76
CA GLN A 210 13.72 3.03 21.87
C GLN A 210 13.47 4.38 21.18
N LYS A 211 13.73 5.47 21.92
CA LYS A 211 13.48 6.84 21.45
C LYS A 211 14.25 7.15 20.17
N LYS A 212 15.48 6.64 20.05
CA LYS A 212 16.34 6.82 18.87
C LYS A 212 16.68 5.47 18.28
N SER A 213 16.69 5.37 16.96
CA SER A 213 17.21 4.19 16.24
C SER A 213 17.93 4.64 14.99
N LEU A 214 18.97 3.90 14.64
CA LEU A 214 19.72 4.05 13.39
C LEU A 214 19.62 2.75 12.63
N ARG A 215 19.28 2.81 11.35
CA ARG A 215 19.18 1.66 10.44
C ARG A 215 20.05 1.91 9.23
N PHE A 216 20.87 0.92 8.90
CA PHE A 216 21.66 0.90 7.69
C PHE A 216 21.12 -0.18 6.75
N GLU A 217 21.02 0.16 5.48
CA GLU A 217 20.57 -0.75 4.42
C GLU A 217 21.50 -0.61 3.22
N ILE A 218 21.87 -1.73 2.63
CA ILE A 218 22.60 -1.78 1.36
C ILE A 218 21.72 -2.52 0.38
N LEU A 219 21.40 -1.89 -0.73
CA LEU A 219 20.52 -2.40 -1.78
C LEU A 219 21.34 -2.62 -3.05
N GLY A 220 21.33 -3.84 -3.59
CA GLY A 220 21.74 -4.09 -4.96
C GLY A 220 20.63 -3.70 -5.92
N LYS A 221 20.95 -2.96 -6.97
CA LYS A 221 20.01 -2.55 -8.02
C LYS A 221 20.46 -3.13 -9.34
N THR A 222 19.54 -3.72 -10.07
CA THR A 222 19.74 -4.13 -11.45
C THR A 222 18.53 -3.70 -12.26
N ALA A 223 18.77 -2.97 -13.33
CA ALA A 223 17.72 -2.45 -14.20
C ALA A 223 18.21 -2.51 -15.64
N SER A 224 17.78 -3.49 -16.39
CA SER A 224 18.00 -3.68 -17.81
C SER A 224 19.48 -3.57 -18.25
N VAL A 225 20.01 -2.37 -18.35
CA VAL A 225 21.41 -2.09 -18.77
C VAL A 225 22.25 -1.45 -17.67
N TYR A 226 21.68 -1.10 -16.53
CA TYR A 226 22.38 -0.49 -15.40
C TYR A 226 22.38 -1.43 -14.20
N ASN A 227 23.54 -1.63 -13.60
CA ASN A 227 23.72 -2.33 -12.35
C ASN A 227 24.42 -1.42 -11.36
N GLY A 228 24.02 -1.54 -10.10
CA GLY A 228 24.59 -0.69 -9.07
C GLY A 228 24.23 -1.08 -7.67
N SER A 229 24.62 -0.23 -6.75
CA SER A 229 24.29 -0.36 -5.34
C SER A 229 23.91 0.98 -4.74
N GLU A 230 23.08 0.94 -3.70
CA GLU A 230 22.69 2.10 -2.92
C GLU A 230 22.80 1.77 -1.43
N ALA A 231 23.42 2.65 -0.69
CA ALA A 231 23.47 2.60 0.77
C ALA A 231 22.54 3.66 1.35
N ASN A 232 21.73 3.26 2.33
CA ASN A 232 20.80 4.12 3.06
C ASN A 232 21.13 4.10 4.55
N ALA A 233 21.15 5.27 5.18
CA ALA A 233 21.24 5.43 6.63
C ALA A 233 20.03 6.22 7.12
N THR A 234 19.14 5.57 7.88
CA THR A 234 17.93 6.19 8.41
C THR A 234 18.02 6.34 9.92
N TRP A 235 18.10 7.58 10.39
CA TRP A 235 17.95 7.90 11.80
C TRP A 235 16.50 8.25 12.11
N THR A 236 15.96 7.66 13.17
CA THR A 236 14.57 7.85 13.60
C THR A 236 14.53 8.31 15.06
N LEU A 237 13.86 9.43 15.32
CA LEU A 237 13.52 9.92 16.65
C LEU A 237 12.01 9.76 16.87
N ARG A 238 11.63 8.85 17.77
CA ARG A 238 10.24 8.61 18.16
C ARG A 238 9.82 9.48 19.31
N ASN A 239 8.55 9.86 19.33
CA ASN A 239 7.96 10.71 20.34
C ASN A 239 8.77 12.02 20.53
N ALA A 240 9.10 12.66 19.43
CA ALA A 240 10.03 13.80 19.38
C ALA A 240 9.56 14.97 20.27
N PHE A 241 8.27 15.28 20.25
CA PHE A 241 7.65 16.39 20.97
C PHE A 241 6.62 15.92 22.00
N ARG A 242 6.75 14.69 22.49
CA ARG A 242 5.86 14.07 23.50
C ARG A 242 4.41 13.84 23.03
N GLY A 243 4.19 13.91 21.72
CA GLY A 243 2.90 13.69 21.07
C GLY A 243 2.87 12.46 20.17
N ALA A 244 3.80 11.51 20.37
CA ALA A 244 4.05 10.34 19.54
C ALA A 244 4.46 10.71 18.10
N GLU A 245 4.95 11.92 17.86
CA GLU A 245 5.50 12.33 16.58
C GLU A 245 6.79 11.56 16.27
N THR A 246 6.99 11.27 14.99
CA THR A 246 8.21 10.63 14.50
C THR A 246 8.97 11.58 13.60
N VAL A 247 10.23 11.83 13.92
CA VAL A 247 11.18 12.54 13.05
C VAL A 247 12.10 11.52 12.43
N THR A 248 12.29 11.59 11.12
CA THR A 248 13.19 10.71 10.36
C THR A 248 14.20 11.57 9.60
N VAL A 249 15.44 11.16 9.60
CA VAL A 249 16.48 11.70 8.73
C VAL A 249 17.04 10.53 7.95
N ASN A 250 16.86 10.56 6.63
CA ASN A 250 17.41 9.56 5.73
C ASN A 250 18.50 10.18 4.90
N VAL A 251 19.66 9.54 4.85
CA VAL A 251 20.76 9.91 3.97
C VAL A 251 21.06 8.71 3.09
N PHE A 252 21.15 8.92 1.80
CA PHE A 252 21.43 7.86 0.84
C PHE A 252 22.52 8.24 -0.13
N GLY A 253 23.21 7.22 -0.64
CA GLY A 253 24.19 7.34 -1.70
C GLY A 253 24.16 6.10 -2.59
N GLY A 254 24.13 6.29 -3.89
CA GLY A 254 24.08 5.21 -4.86
C GLY A 254 25.02 5.44 -6.03
N TYR A 255 25.51 4.34 -6.57
CA TYR A 255 26.32 4.30 -7.79
C TYR A 255 25.75 3.24 -8.71
N GLU A 256 25.49 3.62 -9.96
CA GLU A 256 24.99 2.72 -10.99
C GLU A 256 25.84 2.90 -12.25
N THR A 257 26.19 1.78 -12.87
CA THR A 257 26.99 1.75 -14.10
C THR A 257 26.29 0.95 -15.17
N GLN A 258 26.45 1.35 -16.41
CA GLN A 258 25.94 0.60 -17.55
C GLN A 258 26.80 -0.66 -17.76
N THR A 259 26.15 -1.83 -17.71
CA THR A 259 26.82 -3.15 -17.85
C THR A 259 26.32 -3.94 -19.04
N GLY A 260 25.37 -3.40 -19.81
CA GLY A 260 24.79 -4.06 -20.98
C GLY A 260 24.28 -3.07 -22.02
N GLY A 261 23.90 -3.56 -23.19
CA GLY A 261 23.46 -2.78 -24.33
C GLY A 261 24.39 -2.92 -25.52
N GLN A 262 23.89 -2.61 -26.73
CA GLN A 262 24.67 -2.69 -27.97
C GLN A 262 25.81 -1.67 -28.03
N VAL A 263 25.71 -0.62 -27.21
CA VAL A 263 26.67 0.46 -27.11
C VAL A 263 27.13 0.59 -25.67
N ASN A 264 28.41 0.35 -25.44
CA ASN A 264 29.02 0.49 -24.12
C ASN A 264 29.51 1.94 -23.94
N LEU A 265 28.64 2.80 -23.44
CA LEU A 265 28.93 4.24 -23.26
C LEU A 265 29.77 4.53 -22.02
N ASN A 266 30.27 3.54 -21.29
CA ASN A 266 30.91 3.77 -19.99
C ASN A 266 30.09 4.72 -19.08
N SER A 267 28.77 4.76 -19.29
CA SER A 267 27.87 5.66 -18.60
C SER A 267 27.66 5.17 -17.18
N ALA A 268 28.16 5.94 -16.25
CA ALA A 268 27.90 5.73 -14.84
C ALA A 268 27.24 6.97 -14.26
N TYR A 269 26.35 6.77 -13.31
CA TYR A 269 25.85 7.88 -12.52
C TYR A 269 25.94 7.55 -11.03
N TYR A 270 26.18 8.59 -10.27
CA TYR A 270 26.08 8.52 -8.83
C TYR A 270 25.07 9.53 -8.35
N ARG A 271 24.36 9.15 -7.32
CA ARG A 271 23.40 10.01 -6.66
C ARG A 271 23.59 9.94 -5.15
N TYR A 272 23.40 11.05 -4.50
CA TYR A 272 23.34 11.12 -3.05
C TYR A 272 22.35 12.20 -2.63
N GLY A 273 21.79 12.02 -1.46
CA GLY A 273 20.80 12.96 -0.97
C GLY A 273 20.45 12.75 0.50
N ALA A 274 19.61 13.64 0.97
CA ALA A 274 19.06 13.57 2.31
C ALA A 274 17.58 13.96 2.31
N GLU A 275 16.78 13.27 3.12
CA GLU A 275 15.37 13.60 3.38
C GLU A 275 15.16 13.73 4.88
N VAL A 276 14.56 14.83 5.31
CA VAL A 276 14.08 15.03 6.69
C VAL A 276 12.57 14.98 6.67
N GLY A 277 12.00 14.09 7.48
CA GLY A 277 10.56 13.89 7.59
C GLY A 277 10.06 14.05 9.02
N ILE A 278 8.88 14.63 9.18
CA ILE A 278 8.13 14.66 10.45
C ILE A 278 6.74 14.07 10.18
N SER A 279 6.32 13.14 11.03
CA SER A 279 4.99 12.52 10.96
C SER A 279 4.26 12.69 12.30
N TRP A 280 3.07 13.24 12.25
CA TRP A 280 2.16 13.38 13.39
C TRP A 280 1.07 12.31 13.31
N PRO A 281 0.78 11.56 14.39
CA PRO A 281 -0.28 10.54 14.39
C PRO A 281 -1.67 11.18 14.61
N ARG A 282 -1.97 12.21 13.86
CA ARG A 282 -3.24 12.95 13.85
C ARG A 282 -3.33 13.84 12.62
N LEU A 283 -4.54 14.28 12.28
CA LEU A 283 -4.72 15.33 11.27
C LEU A 283 -4.43 16.71 11.88
N LEU A 284 -3.55 17.46 11.25
CA LEU A 284 -3.30 18.87 11.52
C LEU A 284 -4.03 19.69 10.45
N THR A 285 -5.34 19.80 10.58
CA THR A 285 -6.20 20.52 9.64
C THR A 285 -6.75 21.79 10.29
N PRO A 286 -6.95 22.87 9.53
CA PRO A 286 -7.62 24.08 10.02
C PRO A 286 -9.09 23.86 10.36
N PHE A 287 -9.70 22.82 9.78
CA PHE A 287 -11.09 22.43 10.02
C PHE A 287 -11.16 21.07 10.70
N PRO A 288 -12.18 20.81 11.55
CA PRO A 288 -12.37 19.48 12.15
C PRO A 288 -12.72 18.48 11.07
N TRP A 289 -11.78 17.60 10.74
CA TRP A 289 -11.99 16.52 9.78
C TRP A 289 -12.09 15.19 10.52
N SER A 290 -13.26 14.55 10.42
CA SER A 290 -13.49 13.24 11.02
C SER A 290 -13.14 12.14 10.01
N THR A 291 -12.19 11.29 10.38
CA THR A 291 -11.87 10.06 9.66
C THR A 291 -12.46 8.85 10.38
N ALA A 292 -12.43 7.67 9.74
CA ALA A 292 -12.84 6.44 10.39
C ALA A 292 -12.06 6.23 11.71
N ARG A 293 -12.76 6.19 12.83
CA ARG A 293 -12.15 6.12 14.17
C ARG A 293 -11.33 4.85 14.45
N ARG A 294 -11.35 3.87 13.53
CA ARG A 294 -10.60 2.62 13.69
C ARG A 294 -9.11 2.77 13.44
N PHE A 295 -8.71 3.71 12.58
CA PHE A 295 -7.31 3.91 12.17
C PHE A 295 -6.84 5.30 12.53
N ILE A 296 -5.56 5.42 12.91
CA ILE A 296 -4.94 6.70 13.20
C ILE A 296 -4.58 7.36 11.87
N PRO A 297 -5.18 8.52 11.55
CA PRO A 297 -4.72 9.30 10.42
C PRO A 297 -3.39 9.97 10.74
N ARG A 298 -2.62 10.28 9.72
CA ARG A 298 -1.31 10.92 9.85
C ARG A 298 -1.23 12.19 9.04
N THR A 299 -0.56 13.19 9.58
CA THR A 299 -0.04 14.33 8.83
C THR A 299 1.45 14.12 8.67
N TYR A 300 2.00 14.45 7.52
CA TYR A 300 3.44 14.41 7.29
C TYR A 300 3.95 15.67 6.61
N LEU A 301 5.20 16.01 6.92
CA LEU A 301 6.01 17.00 6.21
C LEU A 301 7.35 16.34 5.90
N LYS A 302 7.77 16.38 4.65
CA LYS A 302 9.05 15.86 4.18
C LYS A 302 9.75 16.92 3.36
N VAL A 303 11.03 17.10 3.60
CA VAL A 303 11.93 17.99 2.85
C VAL A 303 13.11 17.17 2.40
N GLY A 304 13.36 17.15 1.11
CA GLY A 304 14.43 16.35 0.51
C GLY A 304 15.31 17.17 -0.43
N TYR A 305 16.56 16.76 -0.50
CA TYR A 305 17.51 17.22 -1.48
C TYR A 305 18.26 16.03 -2.07
N GLU A 306 18.38 16.00 -3.39
CA GLU A 306 19.08 14.96 -4.13
C GLU A 306 20.01 15.60 -5.16
N PHE A 307 21.23 15.11 -5.19
CA PHE A 307 22.22 15.41 -6.20
C PHE A 307 22.45 14.16 -7.06
N LEU A 308 22.28 14.30 -8.36
CA LEU A 308 22.54 13.26 -9.34
C LEU A 308 23.59 13.76 -10.32
N ASN A 309 24.68 13.02 -10.47
CA ASN A 309 25.67 13.29 -11.47
C ASN A 309 25.75 12.14 -12.48
N ARG A 310 25.42 12.39 -13.73
CA ARG A 310 25.66 11.48 -14.83
C ARG A 310 27.02 11.82 -15.42
N ARG A 311 27.96 10.94 -15.13
CA ARG A 311 29.35 11.14 -15.53
C ARG A 311 29.44 11.47 -17.04
N THR A 312 30.22 12.49 -17.40
CA THR A 312 30.42 12.99 -18.76
C THR A 312 29.22 13.65 -19.45
N ALA A 313 28.04 13.74 -18.78
CA ALA A 313 26.85 14.33 -19.40
C ALA A 313 26.35 15.60 -18.68
N TYR A 314 25.84 15.46 -17.47
CA TYR A 314 25.24 16.57 -16.72
C TYR A 314 25.11 16.24 -15.22
N THR A 315 24.82 17.28 -14.46
CA THR A 315 24.46 17.17 -13.04
C THR A 315 23.04 17.70 -12.83
N LEU A 316 22.24 17.02 -12.02
CA LEU A 316 20.91 17.49 -11.58
C LEU A 316 20.89 17.68 -10.07
N ASN A 317 20.38 18.82 -9.63
CA ASN A 317 20.06 19.13 -8.25
C ASN A 317 18.54 19.16 -8.11
N SER A 318 17.99 18.34 -7.22
CA SER A 318 16.55 18.26 -6.97
C SER A 318 16.24 18.59 -5.51
N SER A 319 15.36 19.56 -5.29
CA SER A 319 14.81 19.89 -3.98
C SER A 319 13.33 19.55 -3.95
N SER A 320 12.86 18.96 -2.87
CA SER A 320 11.45 18.59 -2.73
C SER A 320 10.88 18.95 -1.36
N ILE A 321 9.62 19.37 -1.35
CA ILE A 321 8.82 19.58 -0.13
C ILE A 321 7.48 18.88 -0.34
N ASN A 322 7.11 18.02 0.61
CA ASN A 322 5.84 17.30 0.59
C ASN A 322 5.13 17.48 1.93
N TYR A 323 3.94 18.09 1.92
CA TYR A 323 3.08 18.21 3.09
C TYR A 323 1.72 17.59 2.79
N GLY A 324 1.25 16.69 3.65
CA GLY A 324 0.02 15.97 3.33
C GLY A 324 -0.55 15.15 4.48
N TYR A 325 -1.60 14.40 4.12
CA TYR A 325 -2.40 13.58 5.01
C TYR A 325 -2.51 12.17 4.48
N GLN A 326 -2.43 11.20 5.37
CA GLN A 326 -2.64 9.79 5.07
C GLN A 326 -3.67 9.22 6.05
N TRP A 327 -4.68 8.53 5.55
CA TRP A 327 -5.67 7.86 6.38
C TRP A 327 -6.19 6.58 5.74
N LYS A 328 -6.79 5.71 6.56
CA LYS A 328 -7.49 4.50 6.11
C LYS A 328 -8.96 4.58 6.48
N GLU A 329 -9.84 4.13 5.59
CA GLU A 329 -11.25 3.90 5.91
C GLU A 329 -11.43 2.53 6.59
N ASN A 330 -10.72 1.53 6.07
CA ASN A 330 -10.70 0.16 6.58
C ASN A 330 -9.37 -0.51 6.21
N ASP A 331 -9.20 -1.80 6.51
CA ASP A 331 -7.97 -2.55 6.22
C ASP A 331 -7.63 -2.63 4.72
N GLN A 332 -8.63 -2.42 3.85
CA GLN A 332 -8.51 -2.54 2.40
C GLN A 332 -8.34 -1.20 1.67
N LYS A 333 -8.77 -0.09 2.27
CA LYS A 333 -8.85 1.22 1.63
C LYS A 333 -7.96 2.25 2.32
N GLN A 334 -7.06 2.82 1.55
CA GLN A 334 -6.12 3.84 2.02
C GLN A 334 -6.15 5.05 1.10
N HIS A 335 -6.04 6.23 1.70
CA HIS A 335 -5.94 7.52 1.04
C HIS A 335 -4.63 8.20 1.41
N ASP A 336 -4.01 8.84 0.44
CA ASP A 336 -2.85 9.69 0.61
C ASP A 336 -3.09 11.00 -0.16
N LEU A 337 -3.15 12.11 0.56
CA LEU A 337 -3.36 13.44 0.00
C LEU A 337 -2.17 14.33 0.34
N THR A 338 -1.26 14.50 -0.60
CA THR A 338 -0.22 15.54 -0.53
C THR A 338 -0.86 16.85 -0.96
N LEU A 339 -1.10 17.77 -0.03
CA LEU A 339 -1.68 19.08 -0.32
C LEU A 339 -0.70 19.99 -1.07
N ALA A 340 0.57 19.92 -0.69
CA ALA A 340 1.65 20.68 -1.28
C ALA A 340 2.78 19.72 -1.64
N GLU A 341 2.87 19.34 -2.90
CA GLU A 341 4.03 18.70 -3.51
C GLU A 341 4.78 19.78 -4.28
N ILE A 342 6.00 20.11 -3.85
CA ILE A 342 6.86 21.09 -4.51
C ILE A 342 8.12 20.34 -4.95
N ILE A 343 8.44 20.40 -6.22
CA ILE A 343 9.64 19.79 -6.80
C ILE A 343 10.34 20.84 -7.64
N TYR A 344 11.62 21.08 -7.34
CA TYR A 344 12.46 22.02 -8.06
C TYR A 344 13.74 21.31 -8.49
N VAL A 345 13.96 21.25 -9.79
CA VAL A 345 15.13 20.60 -10.41
C VAL A 345 15.88 21.59 -11.24
N GLN A 346 17.20 21.60 -11.07
CA GLN A 346 18.13 22.39 -11.88
C GLN A 346 19.25 21.51 -12.41
N SER A 347 19.63 21.76 -13.66
CA SER A 347 20.78 21.13 -14.29
C SER A 347 22.01 22.04 -14.21
N HIS A 348 23.16 21.43 -14.04
CA HIS A 348 24.44 22.07 -14.00
C HIS A 348 25.48 21.23 -14.75
N ASN A 349 26.61 21.84 -15.10
CA ASN A 349 27.79 21.15 -15.69
C ASN A 349 27.44 20.28 -16.90
N ILE A 350 26.64 20.82 -17.83
CA ILE A 350 26.27 20.12 -19.06
C ILE A 350 27.48 20.11 -19.98
N SER A 351 27.93 18.92 -20.39
CA SER A 351 29.08 18.76 -21.27
C SER A 351 28.79 19.28 -22.68
N ASP A 352 29.84 19.67 -23.39
CA ASP A 352 29.69 20.20 -24.76
C ASP A 352 29.23 19.08 -25.73
N ASP A 353 29.69 17.84 -25.51
CA ASP A 353 29.22 16.68 -26.27
C ASP A 353 27.73 16.46 -26.09
N TYR A 354 27.21 16.60 -24.85
CA TYR A 354 25.79 16.48 -24.58
C TYR A 354 24.98 17.61 -25.24
N LYS A 355 25.51 18.86 -25.22
CA LYS A 355 24.88 20.00 -25.90
C LYS A 355 24.79 19.79 -27.41
N ALA A 356 25.87 19.31 -28.04
CA ALA A 356 25.86 19.01 -29.46
C ALA A 356 24.83 17.96 -29.86
N GLN A 357 24.59 16.97 -29.00
CA GLN A 357 23.58 15.94 -29.25
C GLN A 357 22.16 16.46 -29.03
N MET A 358 21.95 17.41 -28.14
CA MET A 358 20.63 18.04 -27.92
C MET A 358 20.10 18.77 -29.16
N ASP A 359 20.96 19.23 -30.02
CA ASP A 359 20.54 19.90 -31.26
C ASP A 359 19.98 18.90 -32.28
N THR A 360 20.39 17.64 -32.20
CA THR A 360 19.90 16.55 -33.07
C THR A 360 18.81 15.71 -32.43
N VAL A 361 18.75 15.67 -31.09
CA VAL A 361 17.83 14.83 -30.30
C VAL A 361 17.09 15.69 -29.29
N PRO A 362 15.91 16.25 -29.65
CA PRO A 362 15.18 17.18 -28.78
C PRO A 362 14.78 16.57 -27.41
N THR A 363 14.60 15.26 -27.33
CA THR A 363 14.26 14.55 -26.08
C THR A 363 15.33 14.67 -25.00
N LEU A 364 16.60 14.83 -25.39
CA LEU A 364 17.71 15.05 -24.45
C LEU A 364 17.60 16.41 -23.74
N ARG A 365 17.05 17.43 -24.42
CA ARG A 365 16.81 18.75 -23.82
C ARG A 365 15.84 18.69 -22.68
N HIS A 366 14.73 17.95 -22.82
CA HIS A 366 13.69 17.83 -21.77
C HIS A 366 14.21 17.23 -20.46
N ILE A 367 15.29 16.43 -20.51
CA ILE A 367 15.90 15.83 -19.33
C ILE A 367 16.57 16.89 -18.45
N ILE A 368 17.20 17.88 -19.06
CA ILE A 368 18.04 18.88 -18.37
C ILE A 368 17.34 20.24 -18.19
N ASP A 369 16.20 20.46 -18.83
CA ASP A 369 15.44 21.70 -18.63
C ASP A 369 15.10 21.89 -17.15
N PRO A 370 15.28 23.10 -16.59
CA PRO A 370 14.88 23.37 -15.23
C PRO A 370 13.39 23.09 -15.04
N GLN A 371 13.07 22.37 -13.97
CA GLN A 371 11.69 21.93 -13.71
C GLN A 371 11.24 22.47 -12.36
N PHE A 372 10.09 23.16 -12.36
CA PHE A 372 9.43 23.59 -11.14
C PHE A 372 7.96 23.17 -11.19
N SER A 373 7.59 22.25 -10.33
CA SER A 373 6.21 21.78 -10.21
C SER A 373 5.72 21.94 -8.76
N PHE A 374 4.47 22.40 -8.61
CA PHE A 374 3.84 22.57 -7.30
C PHE A 374 2.34 22.40 -7.39
N GLY A 375 1.77 21.68 -6.45
CA GLY A 375 0.33 21.45 -6.38
C GLY A 375 -0.04 20.24 -5.55
N PRO A 376 -1.32 19.89 -5.49
CA PRO A 376 -1.77 18.71 -4.77
C PRO A 376 -1.60 17.42 -5.58
N ASN A 377 -1.40 16.33 -4.83
CA ASN A 377 -1.36 14.98 -5.36
C ASN A 377 -2.23 14.09 -4.45
N TYR A 378 -3.19 13.41 -5.04
CA TYR A 378 -4.06 12.48 -4.32
C TYR A 378 -3.93 11.08 -4.86
N THR A 379 -3.77 10.11 -3.96
CA THR A 379 -3.72 8.68 -4.29
C THR A 379 -4.72 7.90 -3.44
N TYR A 380 -5.51 7.09 -4.10
CA TYR A 380 -6.40 6.10 -3.48
C TYR A 380 -5.89 4.70 -3.77
N THR A 381 -5.83 3.86 -2.73
CA THR A 381 -5.44 2.45 -2.85
C THR A 381 -6.51 1.56 -2.23
N PHE A 382 -6.95 0.58 -3.02
CA PHE A 382 -7.82 -0.51 -2.57
C PHE A 382 -7.09 -1.84 -2.75
N THR A 383 -7.13 -2.71 -1.74
CA THR A 383 -6.61 -4.08 -1.85
C THR A 383 -7.39 -5.04 -0.95
N ASN A 384 -7.71 -6.21 -1.48
CA ASN A 384 -8.23 -7.33 -0.70
C ASN A 384 -7.33 -8.59 -0.80
N THR A 385 -6.11 -8.41 -1.31
CA THR A 385 -5.16 -9.51 -1.55
C THR A 385 -4.70 -10.23 -0.27
N MET A 386 -4.91 -9.62 0.90
CA MET A 386 -4.60 -10.22 2.21
C MET A 386 -5.63 -11.28 2.64
N LEU A 387 -6.75 -11.39 1.95
CA LEU A 387 -7.81 -12.37 2.25
C LEU A 387 -7.53 -13.66 1.48
N GLN A 388 -6.81 -14.59 2.11
CA GLN A 388 -6.25 -15.80 1.46
C GLN A 388 -7.30 -16.75 0.87
N ASP A 389 -8.54 -16.79 1.37
CA ASP A 389 -9.55 -17.77 0.97
C ASP A 389 -10.47 -17.33 -0.16
N LYS A 390 -10.21 -16.18 -0.78
CA LYS A 390 -11.03 -15.69 -1.89
C LYS A 390 -10.51 -16.18 -3.23
N LYS A 391 -11.44 -16.66 -4.08
CA LYS A 391 -11.15 -17.04 -5.47
C LYS A 391 -10.68 -15.85 -6.30
N HIS A 392 -11.25 -14.65 -6.06
CA HIS A 392 -10.95 -13.40 -6.76
C HIS A 392 -10.40 -12.37 -5.78
N ASN A 393 -9.20 -11.90 -6.04
CA ASN A 393 -8.58 -10.81 -5.30
C ASN A 393 -8.28 -9.64 -6.24
N PHE A 394 -8.40 -8.43 -5.72
CA PHE A 394 -8.25 -7.20 -6.48
C PHE A 394 -7.30 -6.24 -5.77
N TYR A 395 -6.55 -5.51 -6.57
CA TYR A 395 -5.78 -4.35 -6.18
C TYR A 395 -6.12 -3.22 -7.14
N PHE A 396 -6.34 -2.03 -6.61
CA PHE A 396 -6.50 -0.81 -7.39
C PHE A 396 -5.75 0.32 -6.73
N LYS A 397 -4.93 1.03 -7.51
CA LYS A 397 -4.29 2.27 -7.12
C LYS A 397 -4.62 3.32 -8.16
N GLY A 398 -5.36 4.37 -7.78
CA GLY A 398 -5.67 5.50 -8.63
C GLY A 398 -5.06 6.78 -8.08
N GLY A 399 -4.57 7.65 -8.95
CA GLY A 399 -3.93 8.90 -8.56
C GLY A 399 -4.29 10.07 -9.46
N ILE A 400 -4.32 11.27 -8.87
CA ILE A 400 -4.46 12.55 -9.57
C ILE A 400 -3.39 13.50 -9.04
N ASN A 401 -2.54 14.00 -9.93
CA ASN A 401 -1.52 15.01 -9.63
C ASN A 401 -1.82 16.29 -10.42
N LEU A 402 -1.89 17.40 -9.72
CA LEU A 402 -2.15 18.72 -10.28
C LEU A 402 -0.92 19.61 -10.06
N SER A 403 -0.51 20.37 -11.04
CA SER A 403 0.61 21.32 -10.90
C SER A 403 0.28 22.67 -11.54
N GLY A 404 0.59 23.74 -10.83
CA GLY A 404 0.55 25.12 -11.34
C GLY A 404 -0.82 25.64 -11.82
N ASN A 405 -1.90 24.84 -11.67
CA ASN A 405 -3.19 25.13 -12.34
C ASN A 405 -3.80 26.46 -11.89
N VAL A 406 -3.89 26.72 -10.59
CA VAL A 406 -4.50 27.93 -10.05
C VAL A 406 -3.67 29.16 -10.44
N LEU A 407 -2.36 29.10 -10.24
CA LEU A 407 -1.47 30.24 -10.52
C LEU A 407 -1.41 30.54 -12.01
N GLY A 408 -1.30 29.52 -12.86
CA GLY A 408 -1.26 29.69 -14.31
C GLY A 408 -2.52 30.31 -14.90
N LEU A 409 -3.69 29.92 -14.37
CA LEU A 409 -4.97 30.51 -14.76
C LEU A 409 -5.07 31.99 -14.34
N ILE A 410 -4.66 32.32 -13.10
CA ILE A 410 -4.68 33.71 -12.60
C ILE A 410 -3.72 34.61 -13.39
N GLN A 411 -2.54 34.11 -13.75
CA GLN A 411 -1.52 34.87 -14.47
C GLN A 411 -1.73 34.91 -15.98
N GLY A 412 -2.72 34.19 -16.51
CA GLY A 412 -2.98 34.10 -17.94
C GLY A 412 -1.80 33.49 -18.71
N ALA A 413 -1.14 32.47 -18.16
CA ALA A 413 -0.03 31.80 -18.80
C ALA A 413 -0.50 31.09 -20.08
N ASN A 414 0.25 31.29 -21.20
CA ASN A 414 -0.06 30.68 -22.48
C ASN A 414 1.22 30.37 -23.26
N TYR A 415 1.62 29.10 -23.24
CA TYR A 415 2.80 28.62 -23.96
C TYR A 415 2.71 28.85 -25.47
N LYS A 416 1.52 28.65 -26.07
CA LYS A 416 1.31 28.79 -27.52
C LYS A 416 1.49 30.23 -28.02
N GLU A 417 1.25 31.20 -27.16
CA GLU A 417 1.44 32.63 -27.46
C GLU A 417 2.79 33.16 -26.97
N GLY A 418 3.67 32.27 -26.45
CA GLY A 418 4.96 32.66 -25.89
C GLY A 418 4.87 33.37 -24.54
N ASN A 419 3.67 33.44 -23.92
CA ASN A 419 3.44 34.10 -22.64
C ASN A 419 3.73 33.13 -21.47
N ILE A 420 4.99 32.74 -21.32
CA ILE A 420 5.45 31.83 -20.29
C ILE A 420 5.68 32.61 -18.99
N LYS A 421 5.09 32.16 -17.89
CA LYS A 421 5.23 32.73 -16.56
C LYS A 421 6.29 31.99 -15.75
N THR A 422 7.03 32.72 -14.96
CA THR A 422 8.11 32.18 -14.12
C THR A 422 7.81 32.42 -12.64
N LEU A 423 8.33 31.54 -11.80
CA LEU A 423 8.42 31.69 -10.37
C LEU A 423 9.85 31.35 -9.96
N PHE A 424 10.51 32.20 -9.16
CA PHE A 424 11.94 32.08 -8.86
C PHE A 424 12.83 31.94 -10.10
N ASN A 425 12.57 32.74 -11.13
CA ASN A 425 13.24 32.72 -12.44
C ASN A 425 13.19 31.39 -13.20
N THR A 426 12.28 30.49 -12.84
CA THR A 426 12.07 29.21 -13.51
C THR A 426 10.61 29.09 -13.97
N ALA A 427 10.41 28.65 -15.20
CA ALA A 427 9.08 28.35 -15.71
C ALA A 427 8.47 27.20 -14.89
N TYR A 428 7.27 27.43 -14.36
CA TYR A 428 6.59 26.38 -13.61
C TYR A 428 5.72 25.52 -14.54
N SER A 429 5.60 24.25 -14.18
CA SER A 429 4.83 23.28 -14.94
C SER A 429 3.34 23.40 -14.62
N GLN A 430 2.51 23.44 -15.67
CA GLN A 430 1.06 23.48 -15.54
C GLN A 430 0.43 22.27 -16.22
N PHE A 431 -0.09 21.33 -15.42
CA PHE A 431 -0.66 20.09 -15.92
C PHE A 431 -1.69 19.47 -14.97
N VAL A 432 -2.47 18.55 -15.53
CA VAL A 432 -3.28 17.56 -14.83
C VAL A 432 -2.80 16.18 -15.24
N LYS A 433 -2.42 15.34 -14.30
CA LYS A 433 -1.97 13.95 -14.54
C LYS A 433 -2.85 13.00 -13.75
N MET A 434 -3.32 11.94 -14.40
CA MET A 434 -4.12 10.88 -13.79
C MET A 434 -3.50 9.52 -14.10
N GLU A 435 -3.53 8.62 -13.13
CA GLU A 435 -3.07 7.25 -13.32
C GLU A 435 -3.95 6.24 -12.60
N GLY A 436 -4.06 5.04 -13.16
CA GLY A 436 -4.77 3.92 -12.60
C GLY A 436 -4.04 2.61 -12.83
N ASP A 437 -3.78 1.85 -11.77
CA ASP A 437 -3.21 0.50 -11.78
C ASP A 437 -4.25 -0.44 -11.17
N PHE A 438 -4.89 -1.23 -12.02
CA PHE A 438 -5.86 -2.24 -11.62
C PHE A 438 -5.25 -3.63 -11.80
N ARG A 439 -5.34 -4.45 -10.76
CA ARG A 439 -4.83 -5.83 -10.77
C ARG A 439 -5.91 -6.78 -10.30
N HIS A 440 -6.01 -7.91 -10.99
CA HIS A 440 -6.91 -9.00 -10.66
C HIS A 440 -6.12 -10.30 -10.51
N TYR A 441 -6.32 -10.98 -9.40
CA TYR A 441 -5.70 -12.27 -9.10
C TYR A 441 -6.81 -13.31 -8.97
N LEU A 442 -6.82 -14.26 -9.89
CA LEU A 442 -7.75 -15.38 -9.92
C LEU A 442 -7.04 -16.64 -9.42
N ASN A 443 -7.38 -17.09 -8.23
CA ASN A 443 -6.93 -18.39 -7.71
C ASN A 443 -7.70 -19.51 -8.41
N ILE A 444 -7.07 -20.19 -9.37
CA ILE A 444 -7.69 -21.27 -10.16
C ILE A 444 -7.71 -22.54 -9.32
N THR A 445 -6.59 -22.86 -8.69
CA THR A 445 -6.43 -23.94 -7.71
C THR A 445 -5.70 -23.44 -6.48
N LYS A 446 -5.48 -24.30 -5.47
CA LYS A 446 -4.63 -23.96 -4.31
C LYS A 446 -3.16 -23.70 -4.68
N THR A 447 -2.73 -24.11 -5.86
CA THR A 447 -1.34 -24.05 -6.32
C THR A 447 -1.16 -23.31 -7.62
N SER A 448 -2.24 -22.76 -8.21
CA SER A 448 -2.16 -22.01 -9.47
C SER A 448 -3.04 -20.76 -9.45
N GLN A 449 -2.52 -19.68 -10.04
CA GLN A 449 -3.12 -18.36 -10.07
C GLN A 449 -2.94 -17.71 -11.44
N LEU A 450 -3.96 -17.04 -11.93
CA LEU A 450 -3.87 -16.10 -13.04
C LEU A 450 -3.86 -14.67 -12.49
N ALA A 451 -2.77 -13.95 -12.73
CA ALA A 451 -2.62 -12.56 -12.37
C ALA A 451 -2.72 -11.69 -13.62
N SER A 452 -3.56 -10.68 -13.60
CA SER A 452 -3.75 -9.73 -14.71
C SER A 452 -3.66 -8.30 -14.19
N ARG A 453 -3.08 -7.39 -14.98
CA ARG A 453 -2.91 -5.99 -14.67
C ARG A 453 -3.27 -5.12 -15.86
N ILE A 454 -3.93 -4.01 -15.57
CA ILE A 454 -4.17 -2.91 -16.50
C ILE A 454 -3.64 -1.65 -15.84
N MET A 455 -2.68 -0.98 -16.50
CA MET A 455 -2.19 0.31 -16.07
C MET A 455 -2.47 1.35 -17.15
N ILE A 456 -3.16 2.40 -16.76
CA ILE A 456 -3.50 3.54 -17.63
C ILE A 456 -2.92 4.79 -16.99
N GLY A 457 -2.18 5.56 -17.78
CA GLY A 457 -1.70 6.87 -17.42
C GLY A 457 -2.13 7.90 -18.47
N THR A 458 -2.64 9.02 -18.03
CA THR A 458 -2.99 10.14 -18.90
C THR A 458 -2.58 11.44 -18.26
N SER A 459 -2.17 12.38 -19.09
CA SER A 459 -1.90 13.75 -18.65
C SER A 459 -2.34 14.76 -19.68
N TYR A 460 -2.57 15.97 -19.20
CA TYR A 460 -2.86 17.12 -20.04
C TYR A 460 -2.06 18.31 -19.55
N SER A 461 -1.05 18.69 -20.34
CA SER A 461 -0.25 19.89 -20.14
C SER A 461 -0.87 21.03 -20.90
N TYR A 462 -0.98 22.20 -20.26
CA TYR A 462 -1.64 23.37 -20.85
C TYR A 462 -1.10 24.66 -20.22
N GLY A 463 -1.59 25.80 -20.70
CA GLY A 463 -1.20 27.12 -20.18
C GLY A 463 0.31 27.33 -20.22
N ASN A 464 1.01 27.17 -19.11
CA ASN A 464 2.43 27.42 -19.00
C ASN A 464 3.33 26.28 -19.51
N SER A 465 2.76 25.14 -19.91
CA SER A 465 3.54 23.94 -20.31
C SER A 465 3.00 23.30 -21.59
N SER A 466 3.89 22.83 -22.45
CA SER A 466 3.58 22.04 -23.66
C SER A 466 3.56 20.54 -23.41
N SER A 467 4.32 20.06 -22.41
CA SER A 467 4.48 18.65 -22.06
C SER A 467 4.66 18.48 -20.54
N LEU A 468 4.58 17.25 -20.05
CA LEU A 468 4.95 16.96 -18.67
C LEU A 468 6.45 17.18 -18.42
N PRO A 469 6.84 17.62 -17.20
CA PRO A 469 8.22 17.54 -16.77
C PRO A 469 8.76 16.11 -16.89
N TYR A 470 10.02 15.96 -17.34
CA TYR A 470 10.64 14.65 -17.55
C TYR A 470 10.47 13.67 -16.37
N LEU A 471 10.64 14.15 -15.13
CA LEU A 471 10.45 13.33 -13.94
C LEU A 471 9.00 12.84 -13.71
N LYS A 472 8.04 13.46 -14.36
CA LYS A 472 6.60 13.11 -14.26
C LYS A 472 6.11 12.33 -15.48
N GLN A 473 6.89 12.27 -16.57
CA GLN A 473 6.54 11.53 -17.78
C GLN A 473 6.48 10.03 -17.53
N TYR A 474 5.67 9.34 -18.32
CA TYR A 474 5.55 7.89 -18.32
C TYR A 474 6.64 7.26 -19.18
N PHE A 475 7.03 6.06 -18.81
CA PHE A 475 7.85 5.17 -19.63
C PHE A 475 7.30 3.74 -19.53
N THR A 476 7.72 2.88 -20.48
CA THR A 476 7.38 1.46 -20.48
C THR A 476 8.58 0.58 -20.80
N GLY A 477 8.41 -0.75 -20.63
CA GLY A 477 9.50 -1.73 -20.72
C GLY A 477 10.09 -2.08 -19.35
N GLY A 478 10.98 -3.08 -19.36
CA GLY A 478 11.68 -3.57 -18.17
C GLY A 478 10.95 -4.66 -17.39
N PRO A 479 11.58 -5.19 -16.31
CA PRO A 479 11.17 -6.45 -15.66
C PRO A 479 9.80 -6.39 -14.97
N ASN A 480 9.26 -5.21 -14.68
CA ASN A 480 7.95 -5.03 -14.02
C ASN A 480 6.88 -4.41 -14.94
N GLY A 481 7.18 -4.26 -16.23
CA GLY A 481 6.28 -3.74 -17.26
C GLY A 481 6.23 -4.70 -18.46
N LEU A 482 6.76 -4.27 -19.61
CA LEU A 482 6.88 -5.10 -20.81
C LEU A 482 8.19 -5.88 -20.77
N ARG A 483 8.19 -7.09 -20.27
CA ARG A 483 9.40 -7.89 -19.98
C ARG A 483 10.23 -8.27 -21.20
N ALA A 484 9.60 -8.29 -22.38
CA ALA A 484 10.30 -8.54 -23.65
C ALA A 484 11.02 -7.33 -24.23
N PHE A 485 10.93 -6.17 -23.55
CA PHE A 485 11.54 -4.93 -23.97
C PHE A 485 12.35 -4.33 -22.84
N ARG A 486 13.48 -3.72 -23.18
CA ARG A 486 14.31 -3.01 -22.19
C ARG A 486 13.55 -1.83 -21.60
N ALA A 487 13.89 -1.44 -20.38
CA ALA A 487 13.29 -0.27 -19.75
C ALA A 487 13.51 0.98 -20.60
N ARG A 488 12.47 1.79 -20.78
CA ARG A 488 12.50 3.05 -21.55
C ARG A 488 12.88 2.90 -23.03
N SER A 489 12.65 1.73 -23.63
CA SER A 489 12.99 1.46 -25.04
C SER A 489 11.78 1.36 -25.98
N VAL A 490 10.56 1.52 -25.48
CA VAL A 490 9.33 1.39 -26.26
C VAL A 490 8.62 2.72 -26.38
N GLY A 491 8.15 3.03 -27.57
CA GLY A 491 7.42 4.25 -27.89
C GLY A 491 8.32 5.47 -28.08
N PRO A 492 7.76 6.68 -28.09
CA PRO A 492 6.33 6.94 -28.07
C PRO A 492 5.64 6.56 -29.40
N GLY A 493 4.44 5.99 -29.29
CA GLY A 493 3.62 5.60 -30.42
C GLY A 493 4.28 4.59 -31.36
N SER A 494 4.21 4.86 -32.67
CA SER A 494 4.90 4.09 -33.72
C SER A 494 6.21 4.75 -34.20
N SER A 495 6.66 5.81 -33.53
CA SER A 495 7.92 6.45 -33.90
C SER A 495 9.10 5.49 -33.68
N MET A 496 10.06 5.52 -34.62
CA MET A 496 11.26 4.70 -34.50
C MET A 496 12.16 5.26 -33.39
N PRO A 497 12.59 4.42 -32.42
CA PRO A 497 13.56 4.82 -31.43
C PRO A 497 14.82 5.38 -32.14
N GLU A 498 15.44 6.38 -31.54
CA GLU A 498 16.66 6.93 -32.10
C GLU A 498 17.79 5.92 -32.00
N ASN A 499 18.27 5.44 -33.14
CA ASN A 499 19.53 4.71 -33.21
C ASN A 499 20.65 5.71 -33.01
N LEU A 500 21.00 5.94 -31.77
CA LEU A 500 22.17 6.70 -31.40
C LEU A 500 23.37 5.82 -31.68
N GLY A 501 24.32 6.29 -32.52
CA GLY A 501 25.57 5.59 -32.83
C GLY A 501 26.37 5.28 -31.54
N ALA A 502 27.48 4.58 -31.70
CA ALA A 502 28.28 4.06 -30.56
C ALA A 502 28.72 5.12 -29.55
N ASP A 503 28.78 6.40 -29.96
CA ASP A 503 29.26 7.53 -29.14
C ASP A 503 28.12 8.40 -28.59
N ASN A 504 26.84 8.06 -28.80
CA ASN A 504 25.70 8.90 -28.45
C ASN A 504 25.04 8.47 -27.15
N TYR A 505 24.54 9.44 -26.36
CA TYR A 505 23.76 9.17 -25.17
C TYR A 505 22.43 8.47 -25.50
N PHE A 506 22.06 7.48 -24.70
CA PHE A 506 20.79 6.77 -24.87
C PHE A 506 19.64 7.72 -24.53
N ALA A 507 18.77 8.01 -25.51
CA ALA A 507 17.57 8.78 -25.28
C ALA A 507 16.50 7.87 -24.64
N ASP A 508 16.15 8.17 -23.40
CA ASP A 508 15.04 7.53 -22.72
C ASP A 508 13.73 7.84 -23.45
N GLN A 509 12.99 6.79 -23.85
CA GLN A 509 11.66 6.95 -24.43
C GLN A 509 10.66 7.25 -23.31
N THR A 510 10.05 8.44 -23.37
CA THR A 510 9.08 8.92 -22.39
C THR A 510 7.85 9.49 -23.09
N GLY A 511 6.73 9.62 -22.36
CA GLY A 511 5.48 10.13 -22.94
C GLY A 511 4.51 10.66 -21.89
N ASP A 512 3.44 11.28 -22.38
CA ASP A 512 2.38 11.91 -21.59
C ASP A 512 1.19 10.95 -21.35
N TYR A 513 1.08 9.91 -22.17
CA TYR A 513 0.07 8.86 -22.07
C TYR A 513 0.74 7.50 -21.97
N LYS A 514 0.09 6.57 -21.27
CA LYS A 514 0.58 5.20 -21.09
C LYS A 514 -0.57 4.21 -21.05
N LEU A 515 -0.39 3.07 -21.71
CA LEU A 515 -1.22 1.89 -21.54
C LEU A 515 -0.32 0.66 -21.40
N GLU A 516 -0.49 -0.09 -20.31
CA GLU A 516 0.12 -1.41 -20.12
C GLU A 516 -0.93 -2.44 -19.73
N LEU A 517 -0.84 -3.61 -20.36
CA LEU A 517 -1.67 -4.78 -20.14
C LEU A 517 -0.74 -5.97 -19.88
N ASN A 518 -0.88 -6.62 -18.73
CA ASN A 518 -0.04 -7.74 -18.35
C ASN A 518 -0.93 -8.90 -17.92
N THR A 519 -0.59 -10.10 -18.33
CA THR A 519 -1.25 -11.32 -17.85
C THR A 519 -0.20 -12.40 -17.63
N GLU A 520 -0.25 -13.02 -16.45
CA GLU A 520 0.71 -14.06 -16.04
C GLU A 520 -0.04 -15.22 -15.37
N TYR A 521 0.11 -16.39 -15.92
CA TYR A 521 -0.28 -17.64 -15.27
C TYR A 521 0.90 -18.15 -14.43
N ARG A 522 0.65 -18.40 -13.16
CA ARG A 522 1.61 -18.90 -12.17
C ARG A 522 1.16 -20.24 -11.64
N ALA A 523 2.04 -21.22 -11.59
CA ALA A 523 1.73 -22.53 -11.01
C ALA A 523 2.94 -23.12 -10.27
N LYS A 524 2.67 -23.86 -9.22
CA LYS A 524 3.70 -24.58 -8.46
C LYS A 524 4.26 -25.70 -9.32
N LEU A 525 5.57 -25.78 -9.42
CA LEU A 525 6.28 -26.86 -10.13
C LEU A 525 6.68 -27.96 -9.14
N ALA A 526 7.51 -27.63 -8.16
CA ALA A 526 7.94 -28.55 -7.10
C ALA A 526 8.52 -27.76 -5.92
N GLY A 527 8.28 -28.21 -4.68
CA GLY A 527 8.83 -27.58 -3.48
C GLY A 527 8.59 -26.07 -3.41
N PHE A 528 9.65 -25.29 -3.45
CA PHE A 528 9.63 -23.83 -3.44
C PHE A 528 9.69 -23.20 -4.86
N VAL A 529 9.71 -24.04 -5.92
CA VAL A 529 9.81 -23.57 -7.30
C VAL A 529 8.43 -23.49 -7.94
N HIS A 530 8.14 -22.32 -8.53
CA HIS A 530 6.96 -22.09 -9.37
C HIS A 530 7.41 -21.70 -10.77
N TRP A 531 6.61 -22.01 -11.76
CA TRP A 531 6.79 -21.56 -13.13
C TRP A 531 5.72 -20.54 -13.50
N ALA A 532 6.01 -19.71 -14.47
CA ALA A 532 5.08 -18.74 -15.00
C ALA A 532 5.18 -18.65 -16.52
N ALA A 533 4.03 -18.44 -17.16
CA ALA A 533 3.93 -18.04 -18.56
C ALA A 533 3.20 -16.70 -18.62
N PHE A 534 3.68 -15.79 -19.47
CA PHE A 534 3.13 -14.45 -19.48
C PHE A 534 3.10 -13.81 -20.88
N VAL A 535 2.19 -12.86 -21.01
CA VAL A 535 2.10 -11.95 -22.15
C VAL A 535 1.93 -10.53 -21.60
N ASP A 536 2.75 -9.61 -22.12
CA ASP A 536 2.73 -8.19 -21.80
C ASP A 536 2.48 -7.40 -23.07
N ALA A 537 1.63 -6.38 -23.00
CA ALA A 537 1.36 -5.45 -24.10
C ALA A 537 1.32 -4.02 -23.58
N GLY A 538 1.83 -3.04 -24.32
CA GLY A 538 1.76 -1.65 -23.90
C GLY A 538 2.54 -0.70 -24.80
N ASN A 539 2.31 0.59 -24.57
CA ASN A 539 3.03 1.69 -25.22
C ASN A 539 2.85 2.98 -24.42
N ILE A 540 3.57 3.99 -24.82
CA ILE A 540 3.46 5.39 -24.38
C ILE A 540 3.20 6.28 -25.61
N TRP A 541 2.65 7.47 -25.40
CA TRP A 541 2.43 8.47 -26.45
C TRP A 541 2.64 9.86 -25.86
N VAL A 542 2.92 10.83 -26.75
CA VAL A 542 3.06 12.23 -26.36
C VAL A 542 1.80 13.03 -26.69
N GLN A 543 1.60 14.14 -25.98
CA GLN A 543 0.48 15.06 -26.22
C GLN A 543 0.69 15.91 -27.47
N ASN A 544 1.92 16.44 -27.67
CA ASN A 544 2.28 17.31 -28.78
C ASN A 544 3.28 16.59 -29.69
N GLU A 545 2.82 16.04 -30.79
CA GLU A 545 3.65 15.34 -31.77
C GLU A 545 4.65 16.27 -32.46
N ALA A 546 4.31 17.56 -32.60
CA ALA A 546 5.19 18.56 -33.23
C ALA A 546 6.54 18.74 -32.49
N ASP A 547 6.57 18.50 -31.17
CA ASP A 547 7.79 18.60 -30.36
C ASP A 547 8.61 17.29 -30.40
N TYR A 548 8.15 16.27 -31.14
CA TYR A 548 8.72 14.95 -31.23
C TYR A 548 8.76 14.44 -32.67
N LYS A 549 8.98 13.15 -32.86
CA LYS A 549 8.97 12.49 -34.18
C LYS A 549 7.55 12.17 -34.65
N PRO A 550 7.33 12.15 -35.98
CA PRO A 550 6.07 11.68 -36.53
C PRO A 550 5.69 10.27 -36.04
N GLY A 551 4.41 10.06 -35.72
CA GLY A 551 3.91 8.81 -35.17
C GLY A 551 4.08 8.65 -33.65
N SER A 552 4.55 9.69 -32.94
CA SER A 552 4.72 9.67 -31.47
C SER A 552 3.45 10.06 -30.72
N GLY A 553 2.52 10.78 -31.36
CA GLY A 553 1.27 11.24 -30.77
C GLY A 553 0.24 10.11 -30.59
N LEU A 554 -0.73 10.31 -29.69
CA LEU A 554 -1.82 9.36 -29.48
C LEU A 554 -2.77 9.35 -30.69
N SER A 555 -2.76 8.26 -31.43
CA SER A 555 -3.54 8.10 -32.66
C SER A 555 -4.84 7.32 -32.42
N LYS A 556 -5.76 7.34 -33.39
CA LYS A 556 -6.96 6.49 -33.36
C LYS A 556 -6.60 4.99 -33.44
N ASP A 557 -5.46 4.68 -34.00
CA ASP A 557 -4.94 3.31 -34.18
C ASP A 557 -4.08 2.83 -32.99
N PHE A 558 -4.13 3.49 -31.83
CA PHE A 558 -3.26 3.28 -30.66
C PHE A 558 -3.16 1.80 -30.22
N LEU A 559 -4.24 1.00 -30.38
CA LEU A 559 -4.20 -0.43 -30.09
C LEU A 559 -3.29 -1.19 -31.07
N SER A 560 -3.17 -0.71 -32.32
CA SER A 560 -2.26 -1.28 -33.29
C SER A 560 -0.80 -0.90 -33.05
N GLU A 561 -0.55 0.10 -32.22
CA GLU A 561 0.77 0.60 -31.83
C GLU A 561 1.30 -0.01 -30.54
N LEU A 562 0.55 -0.88 -29.88
CA LEU A 562 1.06 -1.57 -28.68
C LEU A 562 2.23 -2.49 -29.03
N ALA A 563 3.33 -2.39 -28.35
CA ALA A 563 4.35 -3.43 -28.29
C ALA A 563 3.76 -4.64 -27.57
N VAL A 564 4.01 -5.85 -28.07
CA VAL A 564 3.55 -7.08 -27.43
C VAL A 564 4.73 -8.04 -27.31
N GLY A 565 4.87 -8.65 -26.17
CA GLY A 565 5.87 -9.68 -25.94
C GLY A 565 5.39 -10.72 -24.95
N GLY A 566 6.08 -11.83 -24.90
CA GLY A 566 5.74 -12.90 -23.98
C GLY A 566 6.95 -13.76 -23.62
N GLY A 567 6.76 -14.63 -22.67
CA GLY A 567 7.85 -15.45 -22.19
C GLY A 567 7.47 -16.42 -21.10
N LEU A 568 8.50 -17.11 -20.63
CA LEU A 568 8.44 -18.07 -19.54
C LEU A 568 9.39 -17.66 -18.42
N GLY A 569 9.07 -18.03 -17.19
CA GLY A 569 9.93 -17.72 -16.08
C GLY A 569 9.79 -18.69 -14.92
N LEU A 570 10.79 -18.64 -14.05
CA LEU A 570 10.81 -19.38 -12.79
C LEU A 570 10.71 -18.40 -11.61
N ARG A 571 10.08 -18.88 -10.55
CA ARG A 571 9.88 -18.16 -9.28
C ARG A 571 10.38 -19.08 -8.17
N PHE A 572 11.37 -18.63 -7.43
CA PHE A 572 11.93 -19.36 -6.29
C PHE A 572 11.40 -18.67 -5.02
N ASP A 573 10.37 -19.26 -4.42
CA ASP A 573 9.70 -18.73 -3.22
C ASP A 573 10.34 -19.30 -1.95
N PHE A 574 11.20 -18.51 -1.33
CA PHE A 574 11.86 -18.85 -0.06
C PHE A 574 11.05 -18.38 1.17
N SER A 575 9.76 -17.99 1.01
CA SER A 575 8.88 -17.44 2.02
C SER A 575 9.21 -15.98 2.43
N PHE A 576 10.49 -15.67 2.66
CA PHE A 576 10.94 -14.30 2.97
C PHE A 576 11.39 -13.53 1.73
N LEU A 577 11.65 -14.21 0.63
CA LEU A 577 12.15 -13.67 -0.63
C LEU A 577 11.62 -14.51 -1.79
N ILE A 578 11.15 -13.84 -2.85
CA ILE A 578 10.85 -14.48 -4.14
C ILE A 578 11.90 -14.02 -5.13
N LEU A 579 12.74 -14.92 -5.59
CA LEU A 579 13.66 -14.66 -6.71
C LEU A 579 12.97 -15.05 -8.02
N ARG A 580 12.99 -14.15 -8.98
CA ARG A 580 12.33 -14.32 -10.27
C ARG A 580 13.34 -14.27 -11.41
N THR A 581 13.23 -15.22 -12.35
CA THR A 581 13.94 -15.21 -13.61
C THR A 581 12.93 -15.31 -14.74
N ASP A 582 13.01 -14.42 -15.73
CA ASP A 582 12.13 -14.42 -16.90
C ASP A 582 12.96 -14.41 -18.19
N PHE A 583 12.58 -15.23 -19.15
CA PHE A 583 13.04 -15.18 -20.54
C PHE A 583 11.88 -14.71 -21.41
N ALA A 584 12.07 -13.63 -22.12
CA ALA A 584 11.02 -12.98 -22.89
C ALA A 584 11.50 -12.59 -24.28
N ILE A 585 10.59 -12.63 -25.24
CA ILE A 585 10.82 -12.23 -26.63
C ILE A 585 9.71 -11.32 -27.14
N PRO A 586 10.01 -10.37 -28.03
CA PRO A 586 9.00 -9.54 -28.67
C PRO A 586 8.17 -10.37 -29.67
N PHE A 587 6.86 -10.13 -29.67
CA PHE A 587 5.91 -10.68 -30.65
C PHE A 587 5.47 -9.60 -31.63
N ARG A 588 5.36 -8.35 -31.16
CA ARG A 588 4.96 -7.21 -31.97
C ARG A 588 5.78 -5.97 -31.60
N VAL A 589 6.32 -5.33 -32.62
CA VAL A 589 7.19 -4.15 -32.50
C VAL A 589 6.50 -2.95 -33.16
N PRO A 590 6.17 -1.87 -32.42
CA PRO A 590 5.30 -0.79 -32.89
C PRO A 590 5.87 0.05 -34.03
N TYR A 591 7.19 0.24 -34.11
CA TYR A 591 7.85 1.10 -35.09
C TYR A 591 8.06 0.44 -36.47
N HIS A 592 7.68 -0.82 -36.64
CA HIS A 592 7.62 -1.42 -37.97
C HIS A 592 6.41 -0.92 -38.77
N ALA A 593 6.49 -1.05 -40.10
CA ALA A 593 5.42 -0.62 -40.99
C ALA A 593 4.07 -1.28 -40.62
N LYS A 594 2.97 -0.55 -40.82
CA LYS A 594 1.62 -1.08 -40.57
C LYS A 594 1.40 -2.34 -41.41
N GLY A 595 1.15 -3.48 -40.79
CA GLY A 595 1.05 -4.81 -41.43
C GLY A 595 2.28 -5.72 -41.19
N ASP A 596 3.43 -5.14 -40.84
CA ASP A 596 4.70 -5.87 -40.61
C ASP A 596 5.16 -5.79 -39.14
N ARG A 597 4.26 -5.35 -38.25
CA ARG A 597 4.55 -5.17 -36.81
C ARG A 597 4.66 -6.48 -36.03
N TRP A 598 4.00 -7.53 -36.48
CA TRP A 598 4.14 -8.87 -35.91
C TRP A 598 5.41 -9.53 -36.43
N VAL A 599 6.26 -10.02 -35.52
CA VAL A 599 7.62 -10.48 -35.82
C VAL A 599 7.81 -11.99 -35.58
N PHE A 600 6.75 -12.77 -35.59
CA PHE A 600 6.81 -14.23 -35.39
C PHE A 600 7.62 -14.95 -36.45
N ASP A 601 7.58 -14.49 -37.71
CA ASP A 601 8.32 -14.99 -38.86
C ASP A 601 9.83 -14.67 -38.78
N ARG A 602 10.23 -13.74 -37.92
CA ARG A 602 11.61 -13.31 -37.73
C ARG A 602 12.28 -13.97 -36.51
N ILE A 603 11.57 -14.87 -35.79
CA ILE A 603 12.14 -15.57 -34.64
C ILE A 603 13.18 -16.57 -35.08
N ASP A 604 14.43 -16.36 -34.74
CA ASP A 604 15.57 -17.23 -35.06
C ASP A 604 16.46 -17.47 -33.83
N PHE A 605 16.09 -18.44 -33.00
CA PHE A 605 16.89 -18.82 -31.84
C PHE A 605 18.30 -19.37 -32.17
N ARG A 606 18.59 -19.71 -33.42
CA ARG A 606 19.90 -20.22 -33.85
C ARG A 606 20.87 -19.06 -34.05
N SER A 607 20.40 -17.92 -34.52
CA SER A 607 21.22 -16.71 -34.73
C SER A 607 21.66 -16.11 -33.41
N SER A 608 22.97 -15.96 -33.19
CA SER A 608 23.53 -15.27 -32.03
C SER A 608 23.07 -13.81 -31.98
N ARG A 609 23.14 -13.15 -33.15
CA ARG A 609 22.72 -11.75 -33.27
C ARG A 609 21.26 -11.56 -32.90
N TRP A 610 20.36 -12.45 -33.39
CA TRP A 610 18.95 -12.35 -33.05
C TRP A 610 18.71 -12.49 -31.54
N ARG A 611 19.40 -13.46 -30.88
CA ARG A 611 19.28 -13.65 -29.43
C ARG A 611 19.75 -12.44 -28.64
N GLU A 612 20.86 -11.82 -29.05
CA GLU A 612 21.41 -10.61 -28.41
C GLU A 612 20.45 -9.41 -28.53
N GLU A 613 19.75 -9.29 -29.65
CA GLU A 613 18.83 -8.19 -29.93
C GLU A 613 17.44 -8.40 -29.32
N ASN A 614 16.91 -9.65 -29.30
CA ASN A 614 15.50 -9.91 -29.05
C ASN A 614 15.23 -10.81 -27.83
N LEU A 615 16.18 -11.61 -27.34
CA LEU A 615 15.98 -12.41 -26.14
C LEU A 615 16.34 -11.61 -24.90
N VAL A 616 15.33 -11.23 -24.12
CA VAL A 616 15.52 -10.46 -22.89
C VAL A 616 15.48 -11.38 -21.69
N PHE A 617 16.57 -11.42 -20.95
CA PHE A 617 16.65 -12.07 -19.64
C PHE A 617 16.42 -11.04 -18.53
N ASN A 618 15.46 -11.31 -17.66
CA ASN A 618 15.19 -10.48 -16.47
C ASN A 618 15.44 -11.29 -15.21
N LEU A 619 16.25 -10.75 -14.31
CA LEU A 619 16.42 -11.21 -12.95
C LEU A 619 15.83 -10.16 -12.01
N ALA A 620 14.94 -10.55 -11.12
CA ALA A 620 14.27 -9.60 -10.23
C ALA A 620 13.85 -10.26 -8.91
N ILE A 621 13.53 -9.42 -7.93
CA ILE A 621 13.01 -9.82 -6.62
C ILE A 621 11.52 -9.47 -6.56
N GLY A 622 10.68 -10.43 -6.11
CA GLY A 622 9.24 -10.28 -6.03
C GLY A 622 8.49 -10.59 -7.34
N TYR A 623 7.17 -10.54 -7.27
CA TYR A 623 6.32 -10.65 -8.45
C TYR A 623 6.33 -9.34 -9.25
N PRO A 624 6.09 -9.35 -10.58
CA PRO A 624 6.12 -8.14 -11.40
C PRO A 624 4.99 -7.16 -11.06
N PHE A 625 3.89 -7.69 -10.55
CA PHE A 625 2.72 -6.93 -10.10
C PHE A 625 1.87 -7.75 -9.14
#